data_2a5624d4b46185f32f4e63206be04fcc
#
_entry.id   2a5624d4b46185f32f4e63206be04fcc
#
_cell.length_a   1.000
_cell.length_b   1.000
_cell.length_c   1.000
_cell.angle_alpha   90.00
_cell.angle_beta   90.00
_cell.angle_gamma   90.00
#
_symmetry.space_group_name_H-M   'P 1'
#
loop_
_entity.id
_entity.type
_entity.pdbx_description
1 polymer ?
#
loop_
_entity_poly.entity_id
_entity_poly.type
_entity_poly.pdbx_seq_one_letter_code
_entity_poly.pdbx_strand_id
1 'polypeptide(L)'
;FGENIHDAMTLLTKVTGDFNRPFAKGRVTMPILRIPALTFENVVGDVTYQDGILNFENVSANVYSGKLEAKGVYNLDTRAYTITGVAKDLDSSVALKAPEFLVPVSANLNFKSEGQPRDMEVWGNFWSGEGHYMLIPIQSITGNFHNKGRHLSFSDVNVHTKITTIT
;
A
#
# COMPACT_ATOMS: atom_id res chain seq x y z
N PHE A 1 -8.85 -7.23 12.09
CA PHE A 1 -9.34 -7.56 10.72
C PHE A 1 -10.71 -8.25 10.72
N GLY A 2 -11.62 -7.98 11.68
CA GLY A 2 -12.86 -8.75 11.83
C GLY A 2 -14.17 -8.02 11.52
N GLU A 3 -14.21 -6.73 11.24
CA GLU A 3 -15.50 -6.03 11.27
C GLU A 3 -15.90 -5.23 10.04
N ASN A 4 -15.10 -5.16 8.97
CA ASN A 4 -15.47 -4.35 7.79
C ASN A 4 -15.20 -4.97 6.42
N ILE A 5 -15.13 -6.30 6.30
CA ILE A 5 -15.12 -6.96 4.98
C ILE A 5 -16.57 -7.24 4.60
N HIS A 6 -17.34 -6.22 4.28
CA HIS A 6 -18.69 -6.35 3.74
C HIS A 6 -18.76 -6.34 2.22
N ASP A 7 -17.62 -6.26 1.55
CA ASP A 7 -17.57 -6.23 0.09
C ASP A 7 -17.31 -7.65 -0.45
N ALA A 8 -17.97 -7.98 -1.55
CA ALA A 8 -17.93 -9.32 -2.15
C ALA A 8 -16.47 -9.72 -2.50
N MET A 9 -15.95 -10.69 -1.76
CA MET A 9 -14.69 -11.35 -2.07
C MET A 9 -14.94 -12.58 -2.90
N THR A 10 -14.29 -12.72 -4.03
CA THR A 10 -14.31 -13.94 -4.84
C THR A 10 -12.98 -14.65 -4.70
N LEU A 11 -13.02 -15.90 -4.23
CA LEU A 11 -11.86 -16.76 -4.11
C LEU A 11 -12.01 -17.96 -5.05
N LEU A 12 -11.15 -18.06 -6.05
CA LEU A 12 -11.00 -19.25 -6.90
C LEU A 12 -9.82 -20.05 -6.37
N THR A 13 -10.09 -21.24 -5.82
CA THR A 13 -9.09 -22.04 -5.10
C THR A 13 -8.96 -23.43 -5.67
N LYS A 14 -7.73 -23.89 -5.84
CA LYS A 14 -7.37 -25.31 -6.02
C LYS A 14 -6.67 -25.79 -4.76
N VAL A 15 -7.26 -26.79 -4.09
CA VAL A 15 -6.66 -27.43 -2.92
C VAL A 15 -5.99 -28.73 -3.35
N THR A 16 -4.73 -28.90 -2.97
CA THR A 16 -3.95 -30.12 -3.19
C THR A 16 -3.16 -30.45 -1.93
N GLY A 17 -2.68 -31.67 -1.77
CA GLY A 17 -1.88 -32.10 -0.61
C GLY A 17 -2.55 -33.18 0.22
N ASP A 18 -1.89 -33.60 1.30
CA ASP A 18 -2.40 -34.55 2.28
C ASP A 18 -3.31 -33.84 3.29
N PHE A 19 -4.28 -34.57 3.86
CA PHE A 19 -5.19 -34.04 4.89
C PHE A 19 -4.46 -33.46 6.12
N ASN A 20 -3.24 -33.89 6.38
CA ASN A 20 -2.42 -33.38 7.50
C ASN A 20 -1.62 -32.12 7.14
N ARG A 21 -1.46 -31.80 5.86
CA ARG A 21 -0.74 -30.60 5.36
C ARG A 21 -1.40 -30.08 4.10
N PRO A 22 -2.57 -29.48 4.21
CA PRO A 22 -3.26 -28.94 3.04
C PRO A 22 -2.45 -27.81 2.43
N PHE A 23 -2.28 -27.88 1.11
CA PHE A 23 -1.77 -26.80 0.30
C PHE A 23 -2.93 -26.26 -0.54
N ALA A 24 -3.16 -24.97 -0.47
CA ALA A 24 -4.14 -24.30 -1.29
C ALA A 24 -3.49 -23.19 -2.11
N LYS A 25 -3.84 -23.10 -3.38
CA LYS A 25 -3.46 -22.00 -4.27
C LYS A 25 -4.72 -21.45 -4.91
N GLY A 26 -4.84 -20.13 -4.91
CA GLY A 26 -6.01 -19.48 -5.48
C GLY A 26 -5.74 -18.06 -5.93
N ARG A 27 -6.75 -17.48 -6.55
CA ARG A 27 -6.80 -16.07 -6.92
C ARG A 27 -7.90 -15.38 -6.14
N VAL A 28 -7.57 -14.27 -5.51
CA VAL A 28 -8.50 -13.43 -4.77
C VAL A 28 -8.83 -12.20 -5.60
N THR A 29 -10.10 -11.86 -5.65
CA THR A 29 -10.59 -10.61 -6.27
C THR A 29 -11.54 -9.93 -5.30
N MET A 30 -11.26 -8.66 -4.99
CA MET A 30 -12.14 -7.82 -4.19
C MET A 30 -12.35 -6.48 -4.91
N PRO A 31 -13.59 -6.11 -5.22
CA PRO A 31 -13.89 -4.82 -5.84
C PRO A 31 -13.43 -3.65 -4.97
N ILE A 32 -13.63 -3.74 -3.66
CA ILE A 32 -13.28 -2.71 -2.69
C ILE A 32 -12.74 -3.39 -1.42
N LEU A 33 -11.60 -2.90 -0.93
CA LEU A 33 -11.05 -3.26 0.37
C LEU A 33 -10.86 -1.98 1.18
N ARG A 34 -11.54 -1.89 2.32
CA ARG A 34 -11.40 -0.76 3.24
C ARG A 34 -10.60 -1.16 4.47
N ILE A 35 -9.57 -0.41 4.75
CA ILE A 35 -8.84 -0.44 6.02
C ILE A 35 -8.87 0.97 6.63
N PRO A 36 -8.62 1.14 7.93
CA PRO A 36 -8.58 2.48 8.52
C PRO A 36 -7.69 3.44 7.72
N ALA A 37 -8.25 4.57 7.30
CA ALA A 37 -7.64 5.63 6.51
C ALA A 37 -7.34 5.30 5.03
N LEU A 38 -7.58 4.08 4.53
CA LEU A 38 -7.27 3.68 3.16
C LEU A 38 -8.43 2.91 2.52
N THR A 39 -8.72 3.22 1.26
CA THR A 39 -9.63 2.43 0.43
C THR A 39 -8.88 1.98 -0.81
N PHE A 40 -8.88 0.67 -1.04
CA PHE A 40 -8.31 0.05 -2.23
C PHE A 40 -9.44 -0.43 -3.13
N GLU A 41 -9.33 -0.19 -4.41
CA GLU A 41 -10.29 -0.62 -5.41
C GLU A 41 -9.67 -1.65 -6.34
N ASN A 42 -10.50 -2.54 -6.88
CA ASN A 42 -10.08 -3.55 -7.84
C ASN A 42 -8.87 -4.38 -7.37
N VAL A 43 -8.91 -4.85 -6.13
CA VAL A 43 -7.85 -5.67 -5.56
C VAL A 43 -7.87 -7.05 -6.20
N VAL A 44 -6.74 -7.44 -6.79
CA VAL A 44 -6.54 -8.77 -7.37
C VAL A 44 -5.18 -9.29 -6.91
N GLY A 45 -5.11 -10.57 -6.56
CA GLY A 45 -3.84 -11.17 -6.15
C GLY A 45 -3.87 -12.67 -6.19
N ASP A 46 -2.69 -13.27 -6.25
CA ASP A 46 -2.50 -14.70 -6.10
C ASP A 46 -2.20 -15.00 -4.64
N VAL A 47 -2.80 -16.04 -4.10
CA VAL A 47 -2.61 -16.47 -2.72
C VAL A 47 -2.27 -17.95 -2.66
N THR A 48 -1.29 -18.29 -1.85
CA THR A 48 -0.99 -19.68 -1.47
C THR A 48 -1.11 -19.83 0.03
N TYR A 49 -1.68 -20.93 0.46
CA TYR A 49 -1.78 -21.31 1.85
C TYR A 49 -0.98 -22.60 2.09
N GLN A 50 -0.12 -22.58 3.10
CA GLN A 50 0.59 -23.76 3.61
C GLN A 50 0.96 -23.56 5.08
N ASP A 51 0.72 -24.57 5.90
CA ASP A 51 1.15 -24.63 7.31
C ASP A 51 0.81 -23.34 8.12
N GLY A 52 -0.40 -22.80 7.95
CA GLY A 52 -0.85 -21.58 8.64
C GLY A 52 -0.33 -20.27 8.04
N ILE A 53 0.43 -20.34 6.95
CA ILE A 53 1.01 -19.17 6.27
C ILE A 53 0.26 -18.89 4.98
N LEU A 54 -0.18 -17.66 4.80
CA LEU A 54 -0.68 -17.11 3.54
C LEU A 54 0.44 -16.32 2.86
N ASN A 55 0.79 -16.69 1.65
CA ASN A 55 1.66 -15.91 0.79
C ASN A 55 0.82 -15.22 -0.26
N PHE A 56 0.96 -13.92 -0.38
CA PHE A 56 0.32 -13.10 -1.41
C PHE A 56 1.37 -12.67 -2.43
N GLU A 57 1.09 -12.95 -3.69
CA GLU A 57 1.94 -12.56 -4.82
C GLU A 57 1.09 -11.84 -5.88
N ASN A 58 1.74 -11.01 -6.68
CA ASN A 58 1.10 -10.31 -7.78
C ASN A 58 -0.17 -9.54 -7.37
N VAL A 59 -0.17 -8.99 -6.15
CA VAL A 59 -1.29 -8.19 -5.68
C VAL A 59 -1.26 -6.85 -6.41
N SER A 60 -2.37 -6.49 -7.02
CA SER A 60 -2.58 -5.18 -7.64
C SER A 60 -3.86 -4.56 -7.12
N ALA A 61 -3.84 -3.24 -6.96
CA ALA A 61 -5.00 -2.46 -6.52
C ALA A 61 -4.89 -1.02 -7.02
N ASN A 62 -6.01 -0.30 -7.02
CA ASN A 62 -6.04 1.15 -7.19
C ASN A 62 -6.18 1.81 -5.82
N VAL A 63 -5.43 2.88 -5.61
CA VAL A 63 -5.48 3.69 -4.39
C VAL A 63 -5.16 5.14 -4.73
N TYR A 64 -5.95 6.09 -4.22
CA TYR A 64 -5.75 7.52 -4.48
C TYR A 64 -5.53 7.84 -5.97
N SER A 65 -6.36 7.30 -6.85
CA SER A 65 -6.28 7.42 -8.32
C SER A 65 -5.00 6.84 -8.95
N GLY A 66 -4.08 6.32 -8.16
CA GLY A 66 -2.87 5.64 -8.60
C GLY A 66 -2.97 4.12 -8.51
N LYS A 67 -1.84 3.45 -8.72
CA LYS A 67 -1.73 1.99 -8.73
C LYS A 67 -0.82 1.51 -7.61
N LEU A 68 -1.21 0.41 -6.97
CA LEU A 68 -0.39 -0.32 -6.02
C LEU A 68 -0.10 -1.73 -6.56
N GLU A 69 1.16 -2.12 -6.49
CA GLU A 69 1.60 -3.51 -6.67
C GLU A 69 2.26 -3.96 -5.37
N ALA A 70 1.88 -5.12 -4.86
CA ALA A 70 2.36 -5.60 -3.57
C ALA A 70 2.53 -7.12 -3.53
N LYS A 71 3.31 -7.57 -2.57
CA LYS A 71 3.44 -8.98 -2.17
C LYS A 71 3.64 -9.04 -0.66
N GLY A 72 3.35 -10.18 -0.06
CA GLY A 72 3.53 -10.29 1.38
C GLY A 72 3.22 -11.67 1.93
N VAL A 73 3.40 -11.78 3.22
CA VAL A 73 3.17 -12.98 3.99
C VAL A 73 2.32 -12.64 5.21
N TYR A 74 1.35 -13.47 5.49
CA TYR A 74 0.51 -13.35 6.67
C TYR A 74 0.47 -14.68 7.42
N ASN A 75 0.77 -14.67 8.71
CA ASN A 75 0.67 -15.82 9.58
C ASN A 75 -0.72 -15.82 10.26
N LEU A 76 -1.51 -16.86 10.01
CA LEU A 76 -2.88 -16.99 10.53
C LEU A 76 -2.92 -17.19 12.06
N ASP A 77 -1.91 -17.85 12.63
CA ASP A 77 -1.87 -18.17 14.06
C ASP A 77 -1.47 -16.95 14.87
N THR A 78 -0.39 -16.27 14.48
CA THR A 78 0.17 -15.12 15.19
C THR A 78 -0.44 -13.80 14.75
N ARG A 79 -1.07 -13.75 13.56
CA ARG A 79 -1.54 -12.55 12.86
C ARG A 79 -0.41 -11.61 12.45
N ALA A 80 0.84 -12.07 12.55
CA ALA A 80 1.98 -11.32 12.06
C ALA A 80 1.98 -11.27 10.54
N TYR A 81 2.43 -10.14 9.98
CA TYR A 81 2.56 -9.99 8.54
C TYR A 81 3.71 -9.10 8.14
N THR A 82 4.20 -9.33 6.95
CA THR A 82 5.15 -8.47 6.26
C THR A 82 4.67 -8.28 4.83
N ILE A 83 4.52 -7.04 4.39
CA ILE A 83 4.06 -6.69 3.06
C ILE A 83 5.04 -5.68 2.47
N THR A 84 5.41 -5.86 1.22
CA THR A 84 6.17 -4.89 0.45
C THR A 84 5.40 -4.50 -0.80
N GLY A 85 5.49 -3.25 -1.19
CA GLY A 85 4.77 -2.77 -2.37
C GLY A 85 5.40 -1.54 -3.00
N VAL A 86 4.92 -1.25 -4.21
CA VAL A 86 5.23 -0.03 -4.94
C VAL A 86 3.92 0.63 -5.32
N ALA A 87 3.74 1.86 -4.87
CA ALA A 87 2.63 2.70 -5.29
C ALA A 87 3.13 3.70 -6.34
N LYS A 88 2.36 3.89 -7.41
CA LYS A 88 2.71 4.77 -8.52
C LYS A 88 1.60 5.77 -8.81
N ASP A 89 2.02 7.00 -9.08
CA ASP A 89 1.15 8.08 -9.55
C ASP A 89 -0.07 8.33 -8.64
N LEU A 90 0.18 8.27 -7.32
CA LEU A 90 -0.84 8.61 -6.33
C LEU A 90 -1.19 10.10 -6.43
N ASP A 91 -2.47 10.41 -6.44
CA ASP A 91 -2.94 11.79 -6.36
C ASP A 91 -2.70 12.32 -4.94
N SER A 92 -1.70 13.20 -4.81
CA SER A 92 -1.33 13.78 -3.52
C SER A 92 -2.44 14.65 -2.92
N SER A 93 -3.25 15.29 -3.72
CA SER A 93 -4.36 16.12 -3.25
C SER A 93 -5.41 15.29 -2.50
N VAL A 94 -5.66 14.07 -2.99
CA VAL A 94 -6.57 13.12 -2.36
C VAL A 94 -5.92 12.46 -1.14
N ALA A 95 -4.67 12.02 -1.28
CA ALA A 95 -3.94 11.34 -0.21
C ALA A 95 -3.71 12.22 1.02
N LEU A 96 -3.40 13.50 0.81
CA LEU A 96 -3.13 14.48 1.87
C LEU A 96 -4.38 15.29 2.26
N LYS A 97 -5.50 15.13 1.55
CA LYS A 97 -6.70 15.98 1.68
C LYS A 97 -6.37 17.47 1.53
N ALA A 98 -5.46 17.78 0.63
CA ALA A 98 -4.93 19.11 0.35
C ALA A 98 -5.08 19.40 -1.15
N PRO A 99 -6.23 19.96 -1.59
CA PRO A 99 -6.54 20.16 -3.01
C PRO A 99 -5.58 21.11 -3.73
N GLU A 100 -4.85 21.92 -2.99
CA GLU A 100 -3.81 22.82 -3.50
C GLU A 100 -2.48 22.11 -3.82
N PHE A 101 -2.31 20.86 -3.38
CA PHE A 101 -1.10 20.08 -3.57
C PHE A 101 -1.29 19.09 -4.73
N LEU A 102 -0.98 19.51 -5.94
CA LEU A 102 -1.20 18.76 -7.17
C LEU A 102 0.13 18.23 -7.73
N VAL A 103 0.62 17.15 -7.10
CA VAL A 103 1.87 16.50 -7.46
C VAL A 103 1.64 14.99 -7.48
N PRO A 104 1.91 14.28 -8.59
CA PRO A 104 1.83 12.82 -8.60
C PRO A 104 2.96 12.24 -7.75
N VAL A 105 2.62 11.42 -6.76
CA VAL A 105 3.58 10.83 -5.83
C VAL A 105 3.64 9.31 -6.03
N SER A 106 4.85 8.79 -6.05
CA SER A 106 5.13 7.35 -6.04
C SER A 106 5.92 6.98 -4.79
N ALA A 107 5.79 5.75 -4.32
CA ALA A 107 6.46 5.31 -3.11
C ALA A 107 6.78 3.82 -3.14
N ASN A 108 7.91 3.45 -2.55
CA ASN A 108 8.15 2.10 -2.09
C ASN A 108 7.65 1.98 -0.66
N LEU A 109 6.88 0.94 -0.38
CA LEU A 109 6.17 0.74 0.87
C LEU A 109 6.59 -0.58 1.51
N ASN A 110 6.85 -0.54 2.81
CA ASN A 110 7.04 -1.72 3.62
C ASN A 110 6.10 -1.65 4.81
N PHE A 111 5.39 -2.74 5.06
CA PHE A 111 4.49 -2.89 6.19
C PHE A 111 4.92 -4.10 7.00
N LYS A 112 4.93 -3.95 8.31
CA LYS A 112 5.20 -5.04 9.24
C LYS A 112 4.28 -4.94 10.45
N SER A 113 3.84 -6.09 10.95
CA SER A 113 3.16 -6.22 12.24
C SER A 113 3.52 -7.55 12.87
N GLU A 114 3.73 -7.56 14.17
CA GLU A 114 3.94 -8.77 14.95
C GLU A 114 2.60 -9.41 15.43
N GLY A 115 1.48 -8.91 14.92
CA GLY A 115 0.14 -9.45 15.17
C GLY A 115 -0.74 -8.61 16.09
N GLN A 116 -0.21 -7.55 16.69
CA GLN A 116 -1.01 -6.60 17.46
C GLN A 116 -1.34 -5.37 16.58
N PRO A 117 -2.59 -4.85 16.62
CA PRO A 117 -2.97 -3.69 15.80
C PRO A 117 -2.12 -2.44 16.04
N ARG A 118 -1.51 -2.32 17.24
CA ARG A 118 -0.65 -1.19 17.62
C ARG A 118 0.80 -1.33 17.16
N ASP A 119 1.19 -2.53 16.72
CA ASP A 119 2.56 -2.85 16.32
C ASP A 119 2.78 -2.63 14.83
N MET A 120 1.78 -2.14 14.12
CA MET A 120 1.90 -1.85 12.71
C MET A 120 2.96 -0.76 12.49
N GLU A 121 3.93 -1.08 11.69
CA GLU A 121 5.00 -0.21 11.26
C GLU A 121 4.98 -0.11 9.74
N VAL A 122 5.06 1.11 9.21
CA VAL A 122 5.08 1.39 7.78
C VAL A 122 6.24 2.32 7.48
N TRP A 123 7.07 1.97 6.53
CA TRP A 123 8.20 2.81 6.13
C TRP A 123 8.52 2.65 4.65
N GLY A 124 9.24 3.59 4.12
CA GLY A 124 9.67 3.57 2.73
C GLY A 124 10.27 4.89 2.28
N ASN A 125 10.42 4.98 0.99
CA ASN A 125 10.82 6.21 0.33
C ASN A 125 9.77 6.63 -0.69
N PHE A 126 9.68 7.92 -0.95
CA PHE A 126 8.76 8.48 -1.93
C PHE A 126 9.48 9.42 -2.88
N TRP A 127 8.92 9.56 -4.07
CA TRP A 127 9.35 10.52 -5.09
C TRP A 127 8.14 11.04 -5.85
N SER A 128 8.26 12.21 -6.40
CA SER A 128 7.20 12.82 -7.20
C SER A 128 7.63 13.09 -8.63
N GLY A 129 6.67 13.20 -9.52
CA GLY A 129 6.82 13.88 -10.81
C GLY A 129 6.67 15.40 -10.68
N GLU A 130 6.62 16.07 -11.84
CA GLU A 130 6.33 17.49 -11.91
C GLU A 130 4.88 17.80 -11.49
N GLY A 131 4.68 18.94 -10.85
CA GLY A 131 3.40 19.40 -10.41
C GLY A 131 3.45 20.80 -9.84
N HIS A 132 2.56 21.12 -8.94
CA HIS A 132 2.57 22.42 -8.27
C HIS A 132 1.91 22.37 -6.89
N TYR A 133 2.34 23.25 -6.03
CA TYR A 133 1.68 23.60 -4.79
C TYR A 133 1.21 25.04 -4.89
N MET A 134 -0.11 25.26 -4.92
CA MET A 134 -0.69 26.56 -5.24
C MET A 134 -0.13 27.08 -6.59
N LEU A 135 0.59 28.21 -6.59
CA LEU A 135 1.25 28.80 -7.75
C LEU A 135 2.73 28.45 -7.89
N ILE A 136 3.27 27.66 -6.96
CA ILE A 136 4.70 27.30 -6.96
C ILE A 136 4.88 26.04 -7.80
N PRO A 137 5.63 26.11 -8.93
CA PRO A 137 5.92 24.92 -9.71
C PRO A 137 6.92 24.03 -8.97
N ILE A 138 6.57 22.75 -8.83
CA ILE A 138 7.41 21.72 -8.24
C ILE A 138 7.95 20.87 -9.36
N GLN A 139 9.26 20.69 -9.42
CA GLN A 139 9.92 19.82 -10.36
C GLN A 139 9.99 18.38 -9.83
N SER A 140 10.33 18.22 -8.57
CA SER A 140 10.35 16.94 -7.88
C SER A 140 10.36 17.10 -6.37
N ILE A 141 9.83 16.09 -5.69
CA ILE A 141 9.98 15.92 -4.24
C ILE A 141 10.46 14.51 -4.02
N THR A 142 11.46 14.32 -3.16
CA THR A 142 11.90 13.00 -2.72
C THR A 142 12.06 12.99 -1.21
N GLY A 143 11.97 11.84 -0.60
CA GLY A 143 12.18 11.69 0.84
C GLY A 143 11.92 10.29 1.33
N ASN A 144 12.09 10.10 2.62
CA ASN A 144 11.75 8.89 3.33
C ASN A 144 10.63 9.17 4.32
N PHE A 145 9.85 8.17 4.64
CA PHE A 145 8.85 8.22 5.68
C PHE A 145 8.90 6.98 6.55
N HIS A 146 8.51 7.15 7.79
CA HIS A 146 8.37 6.09 8.77
C HIS A 146 7.19 6.39 9.68
N ASN A 147 6.30 5.43 9.80
CA ASN A 147 5.16 5.51 10.71
C ASN A 147 5.16 4.30 11.65
N LYS A 148 5.13 4.56 12.94
CA LYS A 148 4.95 3.56 13.98
C LYS A 148 3.87 3.99 14.96
N GLY A 149 2.76 3.26 14.97
CA GLY A 149 1.59 3.63 15.76
C GLY A 149 1.00 4.97 15.31
N ARG A 150 1.09 5.99 16.16
CA ARG A 150 0.61 7.36 15.88
C ARG A 150 1.71 8.32 15.47
N HIS A 151 2.93 7.83 15.36
CA HIS A 151 4.09 8.67 15.07
C HIS A 151 4.53 8.51 13.62
N LEU A 152 4.23 9.54 12.82
CA LEU A 152 4.68 9.65 11.44
C LEU A 152 5.86 10.64 11.40
N SER A 153 6.96 10.21 10.80
CA SER A 153 8.15 11.02 10.58
C SER A 153 8.58 11.00 9.11
N PHE A 154 9.18 12.08 8.69
CA PHE A 154 9.82 12.23 7.39
C PHE A 154 11.29 12.57 7.58
N SER A 155 12.13 12.05 6.70
CA SER A 155 13.56 12.37 6.67
C SER A 155 14.05 12.53 5.24
N ASP A 156 15.18 13.20 5.09
CA ASP A 156 15.86 13.40 3.81
C ASP A 156 14.96 13.99 2.72
N VAL A 157 14.04 14.87 3.13
CA VAL A 157 13.10 15.50 2.20
C VAL A 157 13.82 16.57 1.38
N ASN A 158 13.80 16.37 0.05
CA ASN A 158 14.37 17.30 -0.91
C ASN A 158 13.25 17.78 -1.85
N VAL A 159 13.12 19.08 -2.00
CA VAL A 159 12.16 19.73 -2.89
C VAL A 159 12.90 20.53 -3.93
N HIS A 160 12.69 20.22 -5.20
CA HIS A 160 13.21 20.98 -6.34
C HIS A 160 12.08 21.77 -6.97
N THR A 161 12.26 23.07 -7.11
CA THR A 161 11.31 23.99 -7.73
C THR A 161 11.90 24.58 -9.00
N LYS A 162 11.07 24.84 -10.01
CA LYS A 162 11.50 25.67 -11.17
C LYS A 162 11.46 27.14 -10.76
N ILE A 163 12.63 27.76 -10.63
CA ILE A 163 12.72 29.22 -10.52
C ILE A 163 12.63 29.76 -11.94
N THR A 164 11.49 30.30 -12.34
CA THR A 164 11.37 31.05 -13.59
C THR A 164 11.85 32.48 -13.31
N THR A 165 13.04 32.81 -13.77
CA THR A 165 13.48 34.18 -13.80
C THR A 165 12.71 34.89 -14.91
N ILE A 166 11.78 35.76 -14.58
CA ILE A 166 11.13 36.66 -15.55
C ILE A 166 12.15 37.79 -15.82
N THR A 167 12.72 37.78 -17.01
CA THR A 167 13.48 38.89 -17.57
C THR A 167 12.54 39.84 -18.28
#